data_daa8fda9c5ad98737a01eca8e226f52c
#
_entry.id   daa8fda9c5ad98737a01eca8e226f52c
#
_cell.length_a   1.000
_cell.length_b   1.000
_cell.length_c   1.000
_cell.angle_alpha   90.00
_cell.angle_beta   90.00
_cell.angle_gamma   90.00
#
_symmetry.space_group_name_H-M   'P 1'
#
loop_
_entity.id
_entity.type
_entity.pdbx_description
1 polymer ?
#
loop_
_entity_poly.entity_id
_entity_poly.type
_entity_poly.pdbx_seq_one_letter_code
_entity_poly.pdbx_strand_id
1 'polypeptide(L)'
;MKKLKLSVLALILVMFFGCSVEDPAIVCGREWNPALEVVADTMSEFELKDQMIVQFRYGKNFDFATLKTTFYDGTLANKGEKIWDHEVAVSEKMGVYTLQGKSRRGGLMTARELCRKKEPGPVVIEVSGDGKVLMSKQILLTKNR
;
A
#
# COMPACT_ATOMS: atom_id res chain seq x y z
N MET A 1 -23.92 30.68 -39.31
CA MET A 1 -23.02 31.03 -38.20
C MET A 1 -23.50 30.49 -36.83
N LYS A 2 -24.75 30.24 -36.60
CA LYS A 2 -25.22 29.66 -35.31
C LYS A 2 -24.90 28.18 -35.12
N LYS A 3 -24.61 27.43 -36.17
CA LYS A 3 -24.29 25.97 -36.08
C LYS A 3 -22.84 25.69 -35.64
N LEU A 4 -21.90 26.64 -35.82
CA LEU A 4 -20.50 26.45 -35.45
C LEU A 4 -20.25 26.59 -33.94
N LYS A 5 -21.08 27.35 -33.22
CA LYS A 5 -20.95 27.56 -31.79
C LYS A 5 -21.41 26.34 -30.97
N LEU A 6 -22.31 25.54 -31.51
CA LEU A 6 -22.81 24.34 -30.82
C LEU A 6 -21.83 23.18 -30.89
N SER A 7 -21.07 23.06 -31.97
CA SER A 7 -20.04 22.03 -32.16
C SER A 7 -18.82 22.25 -31.25
N VAL A 8 -18.45 23.49 -30.99
CA VAL A 8 -17.33 23.81 -30.09
C VAL A 8 -17.68 23.53 -28.62
N LEU A 9 -18.93 23.79 -28.24
CA LEU A 9 -19.40 23.51 -26.89
C LEU A 9 -19.49 21.99 -26.60
N ALA A 10 -19.88 21.19 -27.59
CA ALA A 10 -19.92 19.74 -27.47
C ALA A 10 -18.51 19.13 -27.39
N LEU A 11 -17.52 19.73 -28.06
CA LEU A 11 -16.15 19.25 -28.01
C LEU A 11 -15.47 19.52 -26.66
N ILE A 12 -15.85 20.61 -25.99
CA ILE A 12 -15.31 20.95 -24.66
C ILE A 12 -15.87 20.05 -23.57
N LEU A 13 -17.08 19.54 -23.74
CA LEU A 13 -17.74 18.66 -22.75
C LEU A 13 -17.12 17.23 -22.70
N VAL A 14 -16.51 16.80 -23.80
CA VAL A 14 -15.89 15.46 -23.90
C VAL A 14 -14.51 15.41 -23.21
N MET A 15 -13.87 16.55 -22.96
CA MET A 15 -12.55 16.58 -22.30
C MET A 15 -12.59 16.45 -20.77
N PHE A 16 -13.76 16.43 -20.15
CA PHE A 16 -13.88 16.30 -18.68
C PHE A 16 -14.14 14.88 -18.18
N PHE A 17 -14.26 13.88 -19.06
CA PHE A 17 -14.27 12.47 -18.68
C PHE A 17 -12.90 11.82 -18.86
N GLY A 18 -11.85 12.47 -18.43
CA GLY A 18 -10.58 11.82 -18.20
C GLY A 18 -10.75 10.90 -17.01
N CYS A 19 -10.65 9.56 -17.19
CA CYS A 19 -10.45 8.64 -16.10
C CYS A 19 -9.23 9.14 -15.32
N SER A 20 -9.43 9.68 -14.12
CA SER A 20 -8.34 9.96 -13.20
C SER A 20 -7.78 8.61 -12.77
N VAL A 21 -6.69 8.18 -13.38
CA VAL A 21 -5.90 7.05 -12.89
C VAL A 21 -5.34 7.53 -11.56
N GLU A 22 -5.75 6.90 -10.47
CA GLU A 22 -5.18 7.18 -9.16
C GLU A 22 -3.71 6.75 -9.16
N ASP A 23 -2.85 7.54 -8.52
CA ASP A 23 -1.46 7.17 -8.32
C ASP A 23 -1.36 5.96 -7.39
N PRO A 24 -0.39 5.04 -7.61
CA PRO A 24 -0.15 3.95 -6.69
C PRO A 24 0.11 4.45 -5.28
N ALA A 25 -0.42 3.76 -4.27
CA ALA A 25 -0.26 4.12 -2.88
C ALA A 25 -0.08 2.90 -1.98
N ILE A 26 0.78 3.01 -0.96
CA ILE A 26 0.86 2.11 0.17
C ILE A 26 0.19 2.80 1.35
N VAL A 27 -0.89 2.23 1.85
CA VAL A 27 -1.65 2.74 3.00
C VAL A 27 -1.45 1.80 4.17
N CYS A 28 -1.04 2.34 5.30
CA CYS A 28 -0.83 1.57 6.54
C CYS A 28 -1.76 2.08 7.63
N GLY A 29 -2.22 1.18 8.51
CA GLY A 29 -3.04 1.51 9.65
C GLY A 29 -3.24 0.33 10.59
N ARG A 30 -4.07 0.52 11.61
CA ARG A 30 -4.38 -0.47 12.64
C ARG A 30 -5.78 -1.05 12.50
N GLU A 31 -6.68 -0.28 11.91
CA GLU A 31 -8.10 -0.59 11.85
C GLU A 31 -8.55 -0.90 10.42
N TRP A 32 -9.32 -1.96 10.28
CA TRP A 32 -9.89 -2.39 9.02
C TRP A 32 -11.39 -2.10 8.97
N ASN A 33 -11.84 -1.45 7.91
CA ASN A 33 -13.25 -1.28 7.63
C ASN A 33 -13.70 -2.34 6.60
N PRO A 34 -14.40 -3.41 7.02
CA PRO A 34 -14.78 -4.49 6.12
C PRO A 34 -15.88 -4.09 5.13
N ALA A 35 -16.69 -3.09 5.44
CA ALA A 35 -17.76 -2.64 4.55
C ALA A 35 -17.24 -1.89 3.33
N LEU A 36 -16.15 -1.14 3.51
CA LEU A 36 -15.51 -0.36 2.45
C LEU A 36 -14.23 -1.01 1.92
N GLU A 37 -13.79 -2.12 2.55
CA GLU A 37 -12.54 -2.80 2.23
C GLU A 37 -11.32 -1.86 2.23
N VAL A 38 -11.25 -0.98 3.22
CA VAL A 38 -10.18 0.00 3.37
C VAL A 38 -9.60 0.01 4.78
N VAL A 39 -8.36 0.49 4.88
CA VAL A 39 -7.74 0.85 6.15
C VAL A 39 -8.47 2.09 6.69
N ALA A 40 -9.04 1.99 7.90
CA ALA A 40 -9.87 3.04 8.47
C ALA A 40 -9.07 4.20 9.08
N ASP A 41 -7.88 3.89 9.60
CA ASP A 41 -6.96 4.85 10.25
C ASP A 41 -5.60 4.87 9.52
N THR A 42 -5.39 5.82 8.65
CA THR A 42 -4.09 5.96 7.95
C THR A 42 -3.04 6.52 8.89
N MET A 43 -1.92 5.79 9.04
CA MET A 43 -0.82 6.20 9.90
C MET A 43 0.53 5.73 9.37
N SER A 44 1.61 6.37 9.82
CA SER A 44 2.99 6.05 9.48
C SER A 44 3.90 5.78 10.69
N GLU A 45 3.35 5.89 11.90
CA GLU A 45 4.04 5.57 13.15
C GLU A 45 3.23 4.53 13.92
N PHE A 46 3.90 3.46 14.39
CA PHE A 46 3.28 2.35 15.09
C PHE A 46 4.04 2.04 16.36
N GLU A 47 3.33 1.87 17.46
CA GLU A 47 3.89 1.27 18.66
C GLU A 47 4.01 -0.25 18.48
N LEU A 48 4.92 -0.90 19.19
CA LEU A 48 5.15 -2.34 19.06
C LEU A 48 3.90 -3.18 19.31
N LYS A 49 2.97 -2.69 20.13
CA LYS A 49 1.68 -3.36 20.43
C LYS A 49 0.64 -3.23 19.32
N ASP A 50 0.81 -2.25 18.42
CA ASP A 50 -0.17 -1.95 17.39
C ASP A 50 -0.27 -3.06 16.36
N GLN A 51 -1.49 -3.35 15.94
CA GLN A 51 -1.73 -4.15 14.74
C GLN A 51 -1.26 -3.38 13.51
N MET A 52 -0.76 -4.11 12.54
CA MET A 52 -0.34 -3.54 11.27
C MET A 52 -1.12 -4.13 10.12
N ILE A 53 -1.78 -3.26 9.39
CA ILE A 53 -2.43 -3.57 8.11
C ILE A 53 -1.72 -2.75 7.05
N VAL A 54 -1.31 -3.40 5.97
CA VAL A 54 -0.66 -2.75 4.82
C VAL A 54 -1.52 -3.00 3.59
N GLN A 55 -2.04 -1.94 3.00
CA GLN A 55 -2.83 -2.02 1.78
C GLN A 55 -2.05 -1.37 0.63
N PHE A 56 -1.85 -2.11 -0.44
CA PHE A 56 -1.33 -1.59 -1.69
C PHE A 56 -2.47 -1.33 -2.65
N ARG A 57 -2.59 -0.09 -3.11
CA ARG A 57 -3.51 0.36 -4.15
C ARG A 57 -2.69 0.71 -5.38
N TYR A 58 -2.96 0.00 -6.49
CA TYR A 58 -2.20 0.21 -7.72
C TYR A 58 -2.72 1.39 -8.55
N GLY A 59 -3.97 1.80 -8.30
CA GLY A 59 -4.63 2.86 -9.07
C GLY A 59 -5.23 2.39 -10.39
N LYS A 60 -4.99 1.17 -10.78
CA LYS A 60 -5.54 0.44 -11.92
C LYS A 60 -5.53 -1.06 -11.60
N ASN A 61 -6.07 -1.90 -12.49
CA ASN A 61 -5.94 -3.34 -12.34
C ASN A 61 -4.48 -3.78 -12.43
N PHE A 62 -4.12 -4.84 -11.72
CA PHE A 62 -2.78 -5.38 -11.74
C PHE A 62 -2.44 -5.89 -13.16
N ASP A 63 -1.25 -5.54 -13.63
CA ASP A 63 -0.67 -5.96 -14.90
C ASP A 63 0.54 -6.91 -14.71
N PHE A 64 0.54 -7.62 -13.59
CA PHE A 64 1.53 -8.63 -13.20
C PHE A 64 0.86 -9.81 -12.50
N ALA A 65 1.55 -10.94 -12.42
CA ALA A 65 1.01 -12.19 -11.88
C ALA A 65 1.30 -12.39 -10.39
N THR A 66 2.41 -11.84 -9.88
CA THR A 66 2.80 -11.95 -8.47
C THR A 66 3.04 -10.59 -7.85
N LEU A 67 2.56 -10.43 -6.62
CA LEU A 67 2.80 -9.25 -5.79
C LEU A 67 3.62 -9.66 -4.58
N LYS A 68 4.70 -8.95 -4.33
CA LYS A 68 5.56 -9.17 -3.18
C LYS A 68 5.65 -7.91 -2.33
N THR A 69 5.38 -8.06 -1.03
CA THR A 69 5.58 -7.02 -0.03
C THR A 69 6.79 -7.39 0.81
N THR A 70 7.78 -6.52 0.86
CA THR A 70 9.03 -6.74 1.59
C THR A 70 9.23 -5.63 2.61
N PHE A 71 9.64 -6.01 3.82
CA PHE A 71 9.99 -5.10 4.90
C PHE A 71 11.50 -5.10 5.08
N TYR A 72 12.08 -3.90 5.08
CA TYR A 72 13.51 -3.69 5.30
C TYR A 72 13.74 -2.82 6.53
N ASP A 73 14.79 -3.09 7.26
CA ASP A 73 15.29 -2.17 8.28
C ASP A 73 15.87 -0.90 7.64
N GLY A 74 15.70 0.25 8.26
CA GLY A 74 16.28 1.50 7.80
C GLY A 74 15.28 2.48 7.17
N THR A 75 15.81 3.42 6.41
CA THR A 75 15.09 4.52 5.77
C THR A 75 15.03 4.35 4.26
N LEU A 76 14.18 5.14 3.59
CA LEU A 76 14.14 5.20 2.12
C LEU A 76 15.49 5.57 1.52
N ALA A 77 16.24 6.47 2.18
CA ALA A 77 17.57 6.89 1.73
C ALA A 77 18.65 5.84 2.01
N ASN A 78 18.46 5.02 3.04
CA ASN A 78 19.44 4.04 3.50
C ASN A 78 18.73 2.75 3.93
N LYS A 79 18.27 2.00 2.96
CA LYS A 79 17.59 0.72 3.14
C LYS A 79 18.61 -0.35 3.60
N GLY A 80 18.33 -0.95 4.75
CA GLY A 80 19.17 -1.97 5.36
C GLY A 80 18.77 -3.40 5.02
N GLU A 81 18.91 -4.30 5.99
CA GLU A 81 18.63 -5.71 5.80
C GLU A 81 17.13 -6.02 5.69
N LYS A 82 16.81 -7.06 4.93
CA LYS A 82 15.44 -7.57 4.84
C LYS A 82 15.02 -8.18 6.18
N ILE A 83 13.89 -7.73 6.69
CA ILE A 83 13.26 -8.25 7.91
C ILE A 83 12.36 -9.44 7.57
N TRP A 84 11.48 -9.26 6.59
CA TRP A 84 10.46 -10.23 6.20
C TRP A 84 9.89 -9.90 4.83
N ASP A 85 9.35 -10.90 4.16
CA ASP A 85 8.61 -10.71 2.92
C ASP A 85 7.38 -11.64 2.84
N HIS A 86 6.45 -11.25 1.97
CA HIS A 86 5.27 -12.02 1.66
C HIS A 86 4.94 -11.87 0.16
N GLU A 87 4.83 -12.99 -0.53
CA GLU A 87 4.51 -13.03 -1.95
C GLU A 87 3.19 -13.77 -2.17
N VAL A 88 2.36 -13.23 -3.04
CA VAL A 88 1.07 -13.81 -3.42
C VAL A 88 0.86 -13.75 -4.92
N ALA A 89 0.11 -14.72 -5.45
CA ALA A 89 -0.43 -14.63 -6.79
C ALA A 89 -1.60 -13.63 -6.81
N VAL A 90 -1.65 -12.78 -7.81
CA VAL A 90 -2.70 -11.79 -8.00
C VAL A 90 -3.36 -11.96 -9.37
N SER A 91 -4.53 -11.35 -9.54
CA SER A 91 -5.35 -11.43 -10.75
C SER A 91 -5.44 -10.05 -11.42
N GLU A 92 -5.53 -10.04 -12.74
CA GLU A 92 -5.82 -8.85 -13.56
C GLU A 92 -7.16 -8.17 -13.22
N LYS A 93 -8.02 -8.83 -12.46
CA LYS A 93 -9.28 -8.26 -11.98
C LYS A 93 -9.12 -7.48 -10.67
N MET A 94 -7.96 -7.57 -10.04
CA MET A 94 -7.64 -6.90 -8.79
C MET A 94 -6.83 -5.64 -9.07
N GLY A 95 -7.00 -4.62 -8.25
CA GLY A 95 -6.18 -3.40 -8.25
C GLY A 95 -5.73 -3.00 -6.85
N VAL A 96 -6.16 -3.77 -5.85
CA VAL A 96 -5.87 -3.55 -4.43
C VAL A 96 -5.53 -4.88 -3.78
N TYR A 97 -4.50 -4.89 -2.95
CA TYR A 97 -4.15 -6.02 -2.11
C TYR A 97 -3.92 -5.56 -0.67
N THR A 98 -4.54 -6.24 0.27
CA THR A 98 -4.39 -5.94 1.69
C THR A 98 -3.65 -7.06 2.41
N LEU A 99 -2.50 -6.74 2.96
CA LEU A 99 -1.72 -7.62 3.81
C LEU A 99 -2.22 -7.46 5.26
N GLN A 100 -2.91 -8.48 5.73
CA GLN A 100 -3.30 -8.68 7.12
C GLN A 100 -2.59 -9.93 7.61
N GLY A 101 -1.33 -9.79 7.97
CA GLY A 101 -0.50 -10.91 8.40
C GLY A 101 -1.06 -11.56 9.68
N LYS A 102 -0.97 -12.88 9.77
CA LYS A 102 -1.27 -13.61 11.02
C LYS A 102 0.01 -13.76 11.82
N SER A 103 -0.07 -13.44 13.11
CA SER A 103 1.02 -13.74 14.03
C SER A 103 1.14 -15.26 14.26
N ARG A 104 2.30 -15.74 14.71
CA ARG A 104 2.51 -17.16 15.04
C ARG A 104 1.58 -17.69 16.13
N ARG A 105 0.99 -16.78 16.92
CA ARG A 105 0.06 -17.13 18.02
C ARG A 105 -1.41 -17.07 17.61
N GLY A 106 -1.68 -16.88 16.31
CA GLY A 106 -3.02 -16.56 15.80
C GLY A 106 -3.39 -15.10 16.08
N GLY A 107 -4.07 -14.45 15.21
CA GLY A 107 -4.38 -13.02 15.29
C GLY A 107 -3.63 -12.22 14.22
N LEU A 108 -3.84 -10.92 14.21
CA LEU A 108 -3.23 -10.02 13.24
C LEU A 108 -1.75 -9.76 13.58
N MET A 109 -0.95 -9.52 12.56
CA MET A 109 0.45 -9.13 12.72
C MET A 109 0.54 -7.81 13.51
N THR A 110 1.43 -7.77 14.49
CA THR A 110 1.75 -6.54 15.21
C THR A 110 3.10 -5.98 14.78
N ALA A 111 3.33 -4.70 15.04
CA ALA A 111 4.61 -4.05 14.77
C ALA A 111 5.79 -4.73 15.47
N ARG A 112 5.55 -5.35 16.64
CA ARG A 112 6.56 -6.13 17.39
C ARG A 112 7.17 -7.25 16.56
N GLU A 113 6.42 -7.83 15.63
CA GLU A 113 6.93 -8.95 14.83
C GLU A 113 8.03 -8.53 13.86
N LEU A 114 8.01 -7.28 13.43
CA LEU A 114 9.07 -6.69 12.62
C LEU A 114 10.33 -6.35 13.45
N CYS A 115 10.18 -6.25 14.77
CA CYS A 115 11.28 -5.91 15.69
C CYS A 115 11.86 -7.11 16.44
N ARG A 116 11.64 -8.34 15.99
CA ARG A 116 12.17 -9.54 16.68
C ARG A 116 13.69 -9.61 16.74
N LYS A 117 14.36 -9.07 15.72
CA LYS A 117 15.82 -9.11 15.56
C LYS A 117 16.44 -7.73 15.45
N LYS A 118 15.69 -6.67 15.71
CA LYS A 118 16.13 -5.29 15.64
C LYS A 118 15.45 -4.43 16.69
N GLU A 119 16.08 -3.33 17.04
CA GLU A 119 15.45 -2.29 17.87
C GLU A 119 14.35 -1.55 17.08
N PRO A 120 13.34 -0.97 17.76
CA PRO A 120 12.39 -0.06 17.14
C PRO A 120 13.10 1.07 16.39
N GLY A 121 12.52 1.48 15.27
CA GLY A 121 13.10 2.48 14.40
C GLY A 121 12.41 2.50 13.04
N PRO A 122 13.00 3.16 12.04
CA PRO A 122 12.42 3.21 10.70
C PRO A 122 12.43 1.85 10.01
N VAL A 123 11.37 1.60 9.25
CA VAL A 123 11.19 0.41 8.41
C VAL A 123 10.70 0.85 7.04
N VAL A 124 11.27 0.28 5.99
CA VAL A 124 10.83 0.50 4.61
C VAL A 124 9.93 -0.66 4.18
N ILE A 125 8.76 -0.33 3.70
CA ILE A 125 7.85 -1.26 3.03
C ILE A 125 8.04 -1.08 1.53
N GLU A 126 8.39 -2.15 0.83
CA GLU A 126 8.58 -2.16 -0.62
C GLU A 126 7.60 -3.12 -1.25
N VAL A 127 6.89 -2.66 -2.27
CA VAL A 127 5.96 -3.48 -3.05
C VAL A 127 6.51 -3.66 -4.45
N SER A 128 6.58 -4.90 -4.90
CA SER A 128 7.00 -5.27 -6.25
C SER A 128 6.01 -6.19 -6.95
N GLY A 129 5.91 -6.03 -8.26
CA GLY A 129 5.14 -6.91 -9.15
C GLY A 129 6.06 -7.62 -10.12
N ASP A 130 5.98 -8.95 -10.19
CA ASP A 130 6.86 -9.80 -11.00
C ASP A 130 8.35 -9.44 -10.85
N GLY A 131 8.77 -9.14 -9.61
CA GLY A 131 10.16 -8.79 -9.27
C GLY A 131 10.56 -7.33 -9.53
N LYS A 132 9.68 -6.51 -10.11
CA LYS A 132 9.93 -5.08 -10.35
C LYS A 132 9.36 -4.25 -9.21
N VAL A 133 10.17 -3.39 -8.60
CA VAL A 133 9.71 -2.45 -7.55
C VAL A 133 8.71 -1.46 -8.13
N LEU A 134 7.52 -1.40 -7.53
CA LEU A 134 6.44 -0.50 -7.91
C LEU A 134 6.39 0.72 -7.02
N MET A 135 6.58 0.53 -5.72
CA MET A 135 6.49 1.60 -4.72
C MET A 135 7.19 1.21 -3.42
N SER A 136 7.67 2.21 -2.70
CA SER A 136 8.20 2.07 -1.35
C SER A 136 7.63 3.14 -0.42
N LYS A 137 7.47 2.79 0.86
CA LYS A 137 7.02 3.69 1.91
C LYS A 137 7.81 3.45 3.19
N GLN A 138 8.18 4.52 3.87
CA GLN A 138 8.79 4.45 5.18
C GLN A 138 7.74 4.60 6.28
N ILE A 139 7.84 3.78 7.30
CA ILE A 139 7.11 3.88 8.56
C ILE A 139 8.09 3.95 9.73
N LEU A 140 7.63 4.36 10.89
CA LEU A 140 8.39 4.40 12.13
C LEU A 140 7.78 3.44 13.15
N LEU A 141 8.60 2.55 13.71
CA LEU A 141 8.21 1.70 14.83
C LEU A 141 8.78 2.29 16.13
N THR A 142 7.94 2.42 17.15
CA THR A 142 8.28 3.02 18.44
C THR A 142 8.02 2.05 19.59
N LYS A 143 8.70 2.26 20.71
CA LYS A 143 8.42 1.53 21.96
C LYS A 143 7.00 1.85 22.42
N ASN A 144 6.37 0.90 23.10
CA ASN A 144 5.07 1.15 23.73
C ASN A 144 5.18 2.26 24.78
N ARG A 145 4.26 3.18 24.76
CA ARG A 145 4.10 4.21 25.78
C ARG A 145 3.22 3.68 26.91
#